data_1beb30cd36b437158f269f8121569534
#
_entry.id   1beb30cd36b437158f269f8121569534
#
_cell.length_a   1.000
_cell.length_b   1.000
_cell.length_c   1.000
_cell.angle_alpha   90.00
_cell.angle_beta   90.00
_cell.angle_gamma   90.00
#
_symmetry.space_group_name_H-M   'P 1'
#
loop_
_entity.id
_entity.type
_entity.pdbx_description
1 polymer ?
#
loop_
_entity_poly.entity_id
_entity_poly.type
_entity_poly.pdbx_seq_one_letter_code
_entity_poly.pdbx_strand_id
1 'polypeptide(L)'
;AARLPLRLAMREAMRSVSFDRKNFDFGSMGGYYTFDEVVDKLDELHLFFPELITERTSIGTTLEGRAIWMVEISNNPGVDEGEPEVLYTAVHHAREPQSMTTVLYFMIYLLENYGSDPEVTYLVDNRRLTFVPILNPDGYVYNETTNPNGGGFWRKNRRPNGGGSFGVDPNRNYGYEWGRDNDGSSPDPDSDVYRGTEAFSEIEPASQRDFVEGRDFKLAFNYHSFSDVLIYPWGYDYSLFTPDSSRYADYGALLTAANDYGYGTTDQTIGYIVNGSSDDWFYGEQTTKEKIYAFTPEVGNREEDRFWPMPDRIEPLAKANIDANLTLAWLAEGFPTVSLESVTDRKLVCDALQCGNDYVDPGEVMEVT
;
A
#
# COMPACT_ATOMS: atom_id res chain seq x y z
N ALA A 1 11.27 8.66 17.24
CA ALA A 1 10.73 7.96 18.43
C ALA A 1 9.75 8.84 19.23
N ALA A 2 9.97 10.15 19.41
CA ALA A 2 9.04 10.99 20.18
C ALA A 2 7.73 11.33 19.43
N ARG A 3 7.72 11.36 18.10
CA ARG A 3 6.51 11.69 17.31
C ARG A 3 5.50 10.54 17.25
N LEU A 4 5.95 9.30 17.28
CA LEU A 4 5.07 8.14 17.24
C LEU A 4 4.23 7.95 18.51
N PRO A 5 4.78 8.09 19.73
CA PRO A 5 3.99 8.18 20.95
C PRO A 5 3.01 9.37 20.97
N LEU A 6 3.43 10.53 20.44
CA LEU A 6 2.56 11.68 20.28
C LEU A 6 1.39 11.38 19.34
N ARG A 7 1.65 10.71 18.23
CA ARG A 7 0.63 10.26 17.28
C ARG A 7 -0.38 9.31 17.92
N LEU A 8 0.09 8.31 18.68
CA LEU A 8 -0.78 7.37 19.40
C LEU A 8 -1.64 8.10 20.44
N ALA A 9 -1.07 9.07 21.17
CA ALA A 9 -1.80 9.88 22.14
C ALA A 9 -2.82 10.82 21.47
N MET A 10 -2.49 11.45 20.34
CA MET A 10 -3.42 12.25 19.56
C MET A 10 -4.57 11.40 19.00
N ARG A 11 -4.29 10.20 18.52
CA ARG A 11 -5.32 9.25 18.07
C ARG A 11 -6.28 8.83 19.18
N GLU A 12 -5.77 8.54 20.35
CA GLU A 12 -6.60 8.15 21.48
C GLU A 12 -7.55 9.29 21.91
N ALA A 13 -7.09 10.54 21.82
CA ALA A 13 -7.92 11.73 22.04
C ALA A 13 -8.96 11.95 20.91
N MET A 14 -8.68 11.54 19.67
CA MET A 14 -9.51 11.76 18.49
C MET A 14 -10.47 10.60 18.16
N ARG A 15 -10.36 9.45 18.81
CA ARG A 15 -11.27 8.29 18.63
C ARG A 15 -12.76 8.60 18.87
N SER A 16 -13.10 9.78 19.36
CA SER A 16 -14.49 10.22 19.56
C SER A 16 -15.10 10.97 18.37
N VAL A 17 -14.32 11.26 17.32
CA VAL A 17 -14.83 11.95 16.11
C VAL A 17 -15.29 10.88 15.12
N SER A 18 -16.59 10.74 14.95
CA SER A 18 -17.15 9.87 13.91
C SER A 18 -16.88 10.47 12.54
N PHE A 19 -16.17 9.72 11.70
CA PHE A 19 -15.99 10.04 10.30
C PHE A 19 -17.34 9.89 9.58
N ASP A 20 -17.95 10.99 9.16
CA ASP A 20 -19.18 11.00 8.37
C ASP A 20 -18.77 11.16 6.90
N ARG A 21 -18.88 10.07 6.14
CA ARG A 21 -18.46 10.02 4.74
C ARG A 21 -19.43 10.72 3.84
N LYS A 22 -18.94 11.64 3.07
CA LYS A 22 -19.75 12.38 2.12
C LYS A 22 -19.65 11.83 0.68
N ASN A 23 -18.54 11.13 0.34
CA ASN A 23 -18.21 10.82 -1.06
C ASN A 23 -17.71 9.38 -1.34
N PHE A 24 -17.83 8.43 -0.38
CA PHE A 24 -17.59 7.03 -0.68
C PHE A 24 -18.89 6.30 -1.00
N ASP A 25 -19.07 5.97 -2.27
CA ASP A 25 -20.22 5.21 -2.76
C ASP A 25 -19.79 3.79 -3.16
N PHE A 26 -20.73 2.86 -3.14
CA PHE A 26 -20.49 1.53 -3.67
C PHE A 26 -20.56 1.54 -5.19
N GLY A 27 -19.63 0.83 -5.84
CA GLY A 27 -19.62 0.64 -7.27
C GLY A 27 -20.70 -0.34 -7.76
N SER A 28 -20.88 -0.38 -9.07
CA SER A 28 -21.94 -1.17 -9.72
C SER A 28 -21.62 -2.67 -9.82
N MET A 29 -20.37 -3.07 -9.68
CA MET A 29 -19.92 -4.48 -9.79
C MET A 29 -20.01 -5.21 -8.44
N GLY A 30 -21.22 -5.47 -7.96
CA GLY A 30 -21.45 -6.16 -6.69
C GLY A 30 -20.98 -5.38 -5.46
N GLY A 31 -20.95 -4.05 -5.55
CA GLY A 31 -20.47 -3.13 -4.53
C GLY A 31 -19.05 -2.60 -4.81
N TYR A 32 -18.32 -3.20 -5.73
CA TYR A 32 -17.01 -2.72 -6.18
C TYR A 32 -17.13 -1.83 -7.41
N TYR A 33 -16.21 -0.87 -7.56
CA TYR A 33 -16.14 -0.02 -8.74
C TYR A 33 -15.68 -0.81 -9.96
N THR A 34 -16.31 -0.56 -11.11
CA THR A 34 -15.75 -0.92 -12.42
C THR A 34 -14.53 -0.07 -12.73
N PHE A 35 -13.77 -0.43 -13.78
CA PHE A 35 -12.63 0.38 -14.22
C PHE A 35 -13.05 1.82 -14.56
N ASP A 36 -14.14 1.98 -15.31
CA ASP A 36 -14.63 3.30 -15.70
C ASP A 36 -15.14 4.10 -14.49
N GLU A 37 -15.80 3.47 -13.52
CA GLU A 37 -16.22 4.14 -12.28
C GLU A 37 -15.01 4.60 -11.44
N VAL A 38 -13.88 3.85 -11.44
CA VAL A 38 -12.64 4.33 -10.81
C VAL A 38 -12.10 5.56 -11.53
N VAL A 39 -12.09 5.55 -12.87
CA VAL A 39 -11.65 6.70 -13.67
C VAL A 39 -12.52 7.94 -13.37
N ASP A 40 -13.83 7.77 -13.36
CA ASP A 40 -14.78 8.84 -13.04
C ASP A 40 -14.56 9.35 -11.59
N LYS A 41 -14.28 8.45 -10.64
CA LYS A 41 -13.99 8.84 -9.25
C LYS A 41 -12.70 9.65 -9.13
N LEU A 42 -11.64 9.30 -9.86
CA LEU A 42 -10.41 10.10 -9.89
C LEU A 42 -10.65 11.50 -10.43
N ASP A 43 -11.42 11.62 -11.52
CA ASP A 43 -11.79 12.91 -12.09
C ASP A 43 -12.69 13.73 -11.14
N GLU A 44 -13.62 13.08 -10.45
CA GLU A 44 -14.47 13.68 -9.42
C GLU A 44 -13.64 14.24 -8.26
N LEU A 45 -12.69 13.45 -7.72
CA LEU A 45 -11.83 13.89 -6.62
C LEU A 45 -10.99 15.11 -7.02
N HIS A 46 -10.41 15.12 -8.22
CA HIS A 46 -9.69 16.30 -8.71
C HIS A 46 -10.62 17.51 -8.88
N LEU A 47 -11.84 17.32 -9.38
CA LEU A 47 -12.82 18.39 -9.51
C LEU A 47 -13.18 19.06 -8.18
N PHE A 48 -13.31 18.28 -7.11
CA PHE A 48 -13.67 18.78 -5.78
C PHE A 48 -12.49 19.30 -4.97
N PHE A 49 -11.30 18.75 -5.19
CA PHE A 49 -10.09 19.07 -4.43
C PHE A 49 -8.87 19.39 -5.32
N PRO A 50 -9.01 20.32 -6.31
CA PRO A 50 -7.95 20.57 -7.31
C PRO A 50 -6.63 21.07 -6.70
N GLU A 51 -6.67 21.65 -5.49
CA GLU A 51 -5.48 22.13 -4.79
C GLU A 51 -4.75 21.03 -4.00
N LEU A 52 -5.34 19.82 -3.90
CA LEU A 52 -4.80 18.72 -3.06
C LEU A 52 -4.50 17.45 -3.87
N ILE A 53 -5.11 17.26 -5.02
CA ILE A 53 -4.92 16.08 -5.88
C ILE A 53 -4.70 16.48 -7.33
N THR A 54 -3.75 15.84 -8.01
CA THR A 54 -3.50 16.05 -9.43
C THR A 54 -4.66 15.59 -10.31
N GLU A 55 -4.75 16.12 -11.54
CA GLU A 55 -5.40 15.36 -12.62
C GLU A 55 -4.74 13.99 -12.73
N ARG A 56 -5.53 12.95 -13.11
CA ARG A 56 -4.97 11.66 -13.38
C ARG A 56 -4.00 11.69 -14.56
N THR A 57 -2.86 11.04 -14.42
CA THR A 57 -1.88 10.85 -15.48
C THR A 57 -1.62 9.39 -15.72
N SER A 58 -1.25 9.02 -16.95
CA SER A 58 -0.96 7.61 -17.28
C SER A 58 0.52 7.32 -17.09
N ILE A 59 0.84 6.28 -16.32
CA ILE A 59 2.20 5.73 -16.23
C ILE A 59 2.50 4.70 -17.33
N GLY A 60 1.48 4.23 -18.07
CA GLY A 60 1.62 3.27 -19.16
C GLY A 60 0.30 2.97 -19.84
N THR A 61 0.35 2.26 -20.96
CA THR A 61 -0.82 1.82 -21.71
C THR A 61 -0.71 0.31 -21.98
N THR A 62 -1.70 -0.45 -21.53
CA THR A 62 -1.73 -1.91 -21.62
C THR A 62 -1.94 -2.44 -23.03
N LEU A 63 -1.86 -3.75 -23.20
CA LEU A 63 -2.04 -4.43 -24.50
C LEU A 63 -3.43 -4.21 -25.12
N GLU A 64 -4.48 -4.10 -24.30
CA GLU A 64 -5.84 -3.81 -24.77
C GLU A 64 -6.13 -2.29 -24.85
N GLY A 65 -5.10 -1.45 -24.69
CA GLY A 65 -5.16 0.00 -24.88
C GLY A 65 -5.70 0.81 -23.70
N ARG A 66 -5.74 0.24 -22.48
CA ARG A 66 -6.15 0.94 -21.27
C ARG A 66 -4.97 1.65 -20.62
N ALA A 67 -5.20 2.88 -20.16
CA ALA A 67 -4.20 3.59 -19.38
C ALA A 67 -4.09 3.01 -17.97
N ILE A 68 -2.87 2.95 -17.45
CA ILE A 68 -2.60 2.70 -16.04
C ILE A 68 -2.55 4.08 -15.37
N TRP A 69 -3.61 4.42 -14.63
CA TRP A 69 -3.80 5.74 -14.08
C TRP A 69 -3.09 5.92 -12.74
N MET A 70 -2.49 7.10 -12.57
CA MET A 70 -1.87 7.59 -11.35
C MET A 70 -2.41 8.97 -11.00
N VAL A 71 -2.53 9.24 -9.70
CA VAL A 71 -2.77 10.56 -9.12
C VAL A 71 -1.86 10.76 -7.92
N GLU A 72 -1.69 12.02 -7.53
CA GLU A 72 -0.82 12.42 -6.43
C GLU A 72 -1.58 13.36 -5.49
N ILE A 73 -1.44 13.13 -4.19
CA ILE A 73 -2.04 13.96 -3.14
C ILE A 73 -0.92 14.61 -2.32
N SER A 74 -0.94 15.92 -2.27
CA SER A 74 -0.10 16.78 -1.42
C SER A 74 -0.75 18.17 -1.30
N ASN A 75 -0.18 19.08 -0.52
CA ASN A 75 -0.63 20.48 -0.48
C ASN A 75 -0.20 21.31 -1.70
N ASN A 76 0.67 20.77 -2.54
CA ASN A 76 1.09 21.34 -3.82
C ASN A 76 1.24 20.24 -4.88
N PRO A 77 0.11 19.58 -5.28
CA PRO A 77 0.14 18.37 -6.07
C PRO A 77 0.78 18.58 -7.44
N GLY A 78 1.62 17.62 -7.85
CA GLY A 78 2.36 17.68 -9.12
C GLY A 78 3.66 18.47 -9.05
N VAL A 79 4.01 19.08 -7.92
CA VAL A 79 5.27 19.80 -7.71
C VAL A 79 6.15 19.00 -6.75
N ASP A 80 7.41 18.82 -7.12
CA ASP A 80 8.40 18.21 -6.24
C ASP A 80 9.06 19.30 -5.38
N GLU A 81 8.77 19.29 -4.09
CA GLU A 81 9.33 20.20 -3.09
C GLU A 81 10.38 19.50 -2.21
N GLY A 82 10.71 18.24 -2.53
CA GLY A 82 11.69 17.42 -1.82
C GLY A 82 11.08 16.67 -0.61
N GLU A 83 9.74 16.59 -0.54
CA GLU A 83 9.08 15.81 0.50
C GLU A 83 9.28 14.32 0.30
N PRO A 84 9.30 13.53 1.39
CA PRO A 84 9.35 12.08 1.27
C PRO A 84 8.16 11.53 0.49
N GLU A 85 8.46 10.67 -0.51
CA GLU A 85 7.45 10.08 -1.37
C GLU A 85 7.00 8.71 -0.86
N VAL A 86 5.68 8.46 -0.96
CA VAL A 86 5.05 7.18 -0.62
C VAL A 86 4.17 6.71 -1.76
N LEU A 87 4.30 5.42 -2.13
CA LEU A 87 3.53 4.81 -3.20
C LEU A 87 2.47 3.86 -2.64
N TYR A 88 1.26 3.97 -3.16
CA TYR A 88 0.16 3.04 -2.90
C TYR A 88 -0.34 2.47 -4.22
N THR A 89 -0.20 1.16 -4.41
CA THR A 89 -0.68 0.47 -5.61
C THR A 89 -1.69 -0.60 -5.25
N ALA A 90 -2.55 -0.96 -6.20
CA ALA A 90 -3.49 -2.04 -6.03
C ALA A 90 -3.76 -2.78 -7.35
N VAL A 91 -4.45 -3.90 -7.25
CA VAL A 91 -4.88 -4.71 -8.40
C VAL A 91 -3.72 -5.11 -9.33
N HIS A 92 -2.63 -5.63 -8.75
CA HIS A 92 -1.73 -6.49 -9.52
C HIS A 92 -2.51 -7.69 -10.04
N HIS A 93 -3.34 -8.27 -9.18
CA HIS A 93 -4.20 -9.38 -9.54
C HIS A 93 -5.64 -8.91 -9.73
N ALA A 94 -6.17 -9.21 -10.89
CA ALA A 94 -7.47 -8.71 -11.34
C ALA A 94 -8.68 -9.17 -10.51
N ARG A 95 -8.55 -10.25 -9.74
CA ARG A 95 -9.60 -10.80 -8.86
C ARG A 95 -9.63 -10.22 -7.44
N GLU A 96 -8.85 -9.15 -7.19
CA GLU A 96 -8.64 -8.58 -5.85
C GLU A 96 -9.17 -7.13 -5.75
N PRO A 97 -10.49 -6.89 -5.98
CA PRO A 97 -11.04 -5.52 -6.02
C PRO A 97 -11.01 -4.82 -4.66
N GLN A 98 -10.96 -5.56 -3.54
CA GLN A 98 -10.87 -4.97 -2.22
C GLN A 98 -9.58 -4.16 -2.04
N SER A 99 -8.50 -4.57 -2.69
CA SER A 99 -7.23 -3.83 -2.71
C SER A 99 -7.39 -2.40 -3.26
N MET A 100 -8.05 -2.26 -4.40
CA MET A 100 -8.37 -0.97 -5.04
C MET A 100 -9.30 -0.14 -4.16
N THR A 101 -10.36 -0.76 -3.62
CA THR A 101 -11.32 -0.07 -2.75
C THR A 101 -10.64 0.51 -1.51
N THR A 102 -9.69 -0.23 -0.91
CA THR A 102 -8.91 0.25 0.23
C THR A 102 -8.07 1.48 -0.12
N VAL A 103 -7.45 1.48 -1.30
CA VAL A 103 -6.67 2.63 -1.80
C VAL A 103 -7.57 3.84 -2.06
N LEU A 104 -8.68 3.67 -2.78
CA LEU A 104 -9.64 4.77 -3.04
C LEU A 104 -10.23 5.33 -1.75
N TYR A 105 -10.59 4.46 -0.80
CA TYR A 105 -11.10 4.89 0.50
C TYR A 105 -10.10 5.78 1.24
N PHE A 106 -8.82 5.42 1.20
CA PHE A 106 -7.77 6.22 1.83
C PHE A 106 -7.57 7.57 1.15
N MET A 107 -7.63 7.62 -0.18
CA MET A 107 -7.57 8.89 -0.94
C MET A 107 -8.70 9.83 -0.53
N ILE A 108 -9.94 9.33 -0.48
CA ILE A 108 -11.12 10.10 -0.06
C ILE A 108 -10.95 10.54 1.39
N TYR A 109 -10.47 9.67 2.28
CA TYR A 109 -10.21 10.01 3.68
C TYR A 109 -9.23 11.16 3.82
N LEU A 110 -8.13 11.16 3.09
CA LEU A 110 -7.15 12.25 3.10
C LEU A 110 -7.77 13.58 2.67
N LEU A 111 -8.45 13.58 1.53
CA LEU A 111 -9.01 14.79 0.93
C LEU A 111 -10.14 15.40 1.78
N GLU A 112 -11.03 14.59 2.34
CA GLU A 112 -12.15 15.06 3.17
C GLU A 112 -11.74 15.53 4.56
N ASN A 113 -10.59 15.05 5.08
CA ASN A 113 -10.14 15.40 6.43
C ASN A 113 -9.00 16.43 6.45
N TYR A 114 -8.46 16.82 5.29
CA TYR A 114 -7.48 17.89 5.22
C TYR A 114 -8.05 19.20 5.81
N GLY A 115 -7.26 19.87 6.62
CA GLY A 115 -7.65 21.09 7.32
C GLY A 115 -8.53 20.88 8.57
N SER A 116 -9.10 19.68 8.77
CA SER A 116 -9.92 19.34 9.93
C SER A 116 -9.27 18.33 10.87
N ASP A 117 -8.56 17.35 10.31
CA ASP A 117 -7.74 16.39 11.05
C ASP A 117 -6.27 16.86 11.04
N PRO A 118 -5.66 17.13 12.21
CA PRO A 118 -4.27 17.60 12.27
C PRO A 118 -3.25 16.58 11.75
N GLU A 119 -3.51 15.28 11.89
CA GLU A 119 -2.62 14.22 11.39
C GLU A 119 -2.65 14.19 9.86
N VAL A 120 -3.84 14.17 9.27
CA VAL A 120 -4.04 14.21 7.82
C VAL A 120 -3.44 15.48 7.22
N THR A 121 -3.73 16.63 7.84
CA THR A 121 -3.20 17.91 7.38
C THR A 121 -1.68 17.91 7.38
N TYR A 122 -1.06 17.46 8.47
CA TYR A 122 0.41 17.38 8.53
C TYR A 122 0.98 16.45 7.45
N LEU A 123 0.38 15.28 7.24
CA LEU A 123 0.88 14.33 6.25
C LEU A 123 0.73 14.85 4.82
N VAL A 124 -0.40 15.45 4.48
CA VAL A 124 -0.61 16.06 3.16
C VAL A 124 0.30 17.26 2.94
N ASP A 125 0.59 18.04 3.98
CA ASP A 125 1.52 19.19 3.91
C ASP A 125 3.00 18.81 3.81
N ASN A 126 3.37 17.58 4.18
CA ASN A 126 4.77 17.18 4.31
C ASN A 126 5.12 15.86 3.61
N ARG A 127 4.24 15.34 2.77
CA ARG A 127 4.45 14.11 1.98
C ARG A 127 3.89 14.25 0.59
N ARG A 128 4.49 13.55 -0.32
CA ARG A 128 4.00 13.35 -1.67
C ARG A 128 3.44 11.94 -1.78
N LEU A 129 2.10 11.82 -1.70
CA LEU A 129 1.40 10.55 -1.66
C LEU A 129 0.91 10.18 -3.05
N THR A 130 1.47 9.14 -3.64
CA THR A 130 1.19 8.70 -5.01
C THR A 130 0.33 7.45 -5.01
N PHE A 131 -0.69 7.42 -5.86
CA PHE A 131 -1.68 6.34 -5.93
C PHE A 131 -1.81 5.78 -7.35
N VAL A 132 -1.73 4.44 -7.47
CA VAL A 132 -2.02 3.67 -8.70
C VAL A 132 -3.11 2.65 -8.35
N PRO A 133 -4.40 3.02 -8.41
CA PRO A 133 -5.49 2.18 -7.90
C PRO A 133 -5.67 0.87 -8.65
N ILE A 134 -5.37 0.83 -9.95
CA ILE A 134 -5.50 -0.38 -10.79
C ILE A 134 -4.26 -0.51 -11.67
N LEU A 135 -3.33 -1.40 -11.27
CA LEU A 135 -2.12 -1.66 -12.05
C LEU A 135 -2.38 -2.56 -13.26
N ASN A 136 -3.32 -3.50 -13.13
CA ASN A 136 -3.69 -4.48 -14.17
C ASN A 136 -5.12 -4.24 -14.69
N PRO A 137 -5.35 -3.16 -15.47
CA PRO A 137 -6.70 -2.81 -15.90
C PRO A 137 -7.27 -3.80 -16.92
N ASP A 138 -6.47 -4.44 -17.77
CA ASP A 138 -6.96 -5.41 -18.74
C ASP A 138 -7.53 -6.68 -18.06
N GLY A 139 -6.81 -7.21 -17.07
CA GLY A 139 -7.31 -8.32 -16.27
C GLY A 139 -8.56 -7.94 -15.47
N TYR A 140 -8.60 -6.72 -14.93
CA TYR A 140 -9.72 -6.22 -14.15
C TYR A 140 -10.99 -6.10 -15.01
N VAL A 141 -10.91 -5.45 -16.17
CA VAL A 141 -12.02 -5.31 -17.13
C VAL A 141 -12.47 -6.68 -17.69
N TYR A 142 -11.57 -7.64 -17.80
CA TYR A 142 -11.96 -9.02 -18.17
C TYR A 142 -12.89 -9.63 -17.11
N ASN A 143 -12.57 -9.50 -15.81
CA ASN A 143 -13.47 -9.92 -14.72
C ASN A 143 -14.79 -9.16 -14.74
N GLU A 144 -14.74 -7.85 -14.90
CA GLU A 144 -15.92 -6.99 -15.02
C GLU A 144 -16.86 -7.43 -16.17
N THR A 145 -16.29 -7.69 -17.35
CA THR A 145 -17.06 -8.10 -18.53
C THR A 145 -17.65 -9.49 -18.38
N THR A 146 -16.91 -10.43 -17.80
CA THR A 146 -17.37 -11.83 -17.65
C THR A 146 -18.23 -12.03 -16.41
N ASN A 147 -18.08 -11.19 -15.40
CA ASN A 147 -18.76 -11.25 -14.11
C ASN A 147 -19.24 -9.85 -13.67
N PRO A 148 -20.20 -9.23 -14.38
CA PRO A 148 -20.58 -7.82 -14.15
C PRO A 148 -21.21 -7.55 -12.78
N ASN A 149 -21.58 -8.59 -12.04
CA ASN A 149 -22.08 -8.49 -10.67
C ASN A 149 -21.01 -8.84 -9.61
N GLY A 150 -19.72 -8.87 -10.00
CA GLY A 150 -18.61 -9.31 -9.16
C GLY A 150 -18.41 -10.82 -9.15
N GLY A 151 -17.38 -11.30 -8.45
CA GLY A 151 -17.08 -12.74 -8.32
C GLY A 151 -16.19 -13.33 -9.42
N GLY A 152 -15.58 -12.52 -10.28
CA GLY A 152 -14.63 -13.02 -11.30
C GLY A 152 -13.33 -13.56 -10.67
N PHE A 153 -12.81 -14.67 -11.22
CA PHE A 153 -11.60 -15.33 -10.68
C PHE A 153 -10.34 -15.16 -11.53
N TRP A 154 -10.39 -14.36 -12.59
CA TRP A 154 -9.22 -14.08 -13.39
C TRP A 154 -8.18 -13.28 -12.59
N ARG A 155 -6.94 -13.80 -12.54
CA ARG A 155 -5.84 -13.22 -11.75
C ARG A 155 -4.89 -12.37 -12.59
N LYS A 156 -4.44 -12.95 -13.74
CA LYS A 156 -3.33 -12.48 -14.59
C LYS A 156 -3.72 -11.23 -15.41
N ASN A 157 -2.76 -10.67 -16.15
CA ASN A 157 -3.07 -9.71 -17.21
C ASN A 157 -3.73 -10.41 -18.43
N ARG A 158 -3.83 -9.75 -19.59
CA ARG A 158 -4.50 -10.31 -20.78
C ARG A 158 -3.59 -10.58 -21.96
N ARG A 159 -2.29 -10.77 -21.73
CA ARG A 159 -1.35 -11.12 -22.78
C ARG A 159 -1.72 -12.44 -23.48
N PRO A 160 -1.84 -12.51 -24.83
CA PRO A 160 -1.97 -13.76 -25.55
C PRO A 160 -0.64 -14.54 -25.52
N ASN A 161 -0.64 -15.79 -25.01
CA ASN A 161 0.56 -16.64 -24.93
C ASN A 161 0.64 -17.66 -26.08
N GLY A 162 -0.37 -17.68 -26.99
CA GLY A 162 -0.51 -18.72 -28.02
C GLY A 162 -1.23 -19.96 -27.49
N GLY A 163 -1.62 -20.86 -28.41
CA GLY A 163 -2.28 -22.12 -28.05
C GLY A 163 -3.64 -22.00 -27.33
N GLY A 164 -4.18 -20.79 -27.18
CA GLY A 164 -5.38 -20.51 -26.39
C GLY A 164 -5.11 -20.09 -24.95
N SER A 165 -3.86 -20.08 -24.51
CA SER A 165 -3.44 -19.58 -23.20
C SER A 165 -3.36 -18.05 -23.17
N PHE A 166 -3.70 -17.47 -22.03
CA PHE A 166 -3.66 -16.03 -21.80
C PHE A 166 -3.08 -15.69 -20.43
N GLY A 167 -2.46 -14.50 -20.37
CA GLY A 167 -2.05 -13.81 -19.18
C GLY A 167 -0.73 -14.26 -18.59
N VAL A 168 -0.06 -13.28 -18.01
CA VAL A 168 1.10 -13.40 -17.12
C VAL A 168 0.71 -12.86 -15.77
N ASP A 169 1.23 -13.42 -14.69
CA ASP A 169 1.08 -12.88 -13.35
C ASP A 169 1.97 -11.64 -13.19
N PRO A 170 1.41 -10.42 -13.08
CA PRO A 170 2.23 -9.22 -12.96
C PRO A 170 3.13 -9.23 -11.72
N ASN A 171 2.70 -9.89 -10.63
CA ASN A 171 3.47 -10.01 -9.40
C ASN A 171 4.39 -11.25 -9.37
N ARG A 172 4.81 -11.71 -10.55
CA ARG A 172 5.87 -12.69 -10.82
C ARG A 172 6.80 -12.22 -11.93
N ASN A 173 6.59 -10.97 -12.42
CA ASN A 173 7.28 -10.49 -13.62
C ASN A 173 8.26 -9.32 -13.34
N TYR A 174 8.47 -8.94 -12.06
CA TYR A 174 9.52 -7.98 -11.66
C TYR A 174 10.91 -8.60 -11.72
N GLY A 175 11.94 -7.75 -11.89
CA GLY A 175 13.29 -8.22 -12.26
C GLY A 175 14.07 -8.88 -11.14
N TYR A 176 13.83 -8.51 -9.87
CA TYR A 176 14.62 -9.04 -8.77
C TYR A 176 14.29 -10.51 -8.51
N GLU A 177 15.31 -11.39 -8.59
CA GLU A 177 15.17 -12.85 -8.48
C GLU A 177 14.11 -13.48 -9.41
N TRP A 178 13.81 -12.82 -10.54
CA TRP A 178 12.90 -13.34 -11.54
C TRP A 178 13.37 -14.70 -12.06
N GLY A 179 12.46 -15.66 -12.07
CA GLY A 179 12.75 -17.00 -12.60
C GLY A 179 13.83 -17.76 -11.83
N ARG A 180 14.13 -17.38 -10.59
CA ARG A 180 15.09 -18.05 -9.70
C ARG A 180 14.87 -19.56 -9.65
N ASP A 181 13.62 -19.98 -9.56
CA ASP A 181 13.21 -21.40 -9.53
C ASP A 181 11.78 -21.55 -10.09
N ASN A 182 11.25 -22.78 -10.01
CA ASN A 182 9.87 -23.10 -10.42
C ASN A 182 8.95 -23.37 -9.22
N ASP A 183 9.38 -23.04 -8.00
CA ASP A 183 8.58 -23.11 -6.78
C ASP A 183 7.85 -21.78 -6.52
N GLY A 184 8.57 -20.67 -6.54
CA GLY A 184 8.01 -19.33 -6.33
C GLY A 184 7.30 -18.72 -7.56
N SER A 185 7.46 -19.29 -8.76
CA SER A 185 6.76 -18.90 -9.99
C SER A 185 6.79 -20.04 -11.02
N SER A 186 5.94 -19.97 -12.05
CA SER A 186 5.84 -21.01 -13.07
C SER A 186 6.35 -20.55 -14.44
N PRO A 187 7.08 -21.40 -15.20
CA PRO A 187 7.35 -21.17 -16.62
C PRO A 187 6.19 -21.59 -17.54
N ASP A 188 5.13 -22.23 -16.99
CA ASP A 188 4.00 -22.73 -17.74
C ASP A 188 2.97 -21.61 -17.99
N PRO A 189 2.66 -21.24 -19.25
CA PRO A 189 1.68 -20.21 -19.58
C PRO A 189 0.26 -20.46 -19.06
N ASP A 190 -0.11 -21.72 -18.81
CA ASP A 190 -1.43 -22.07 -18.26
C ASP A 190 -1.52 -21.94 -16.75
N SER A 191 -0.38 -21.76 -16.06
CA SER A 191 -0.34 -21.53 -14.62
C SER A 191 -0.88 -20.14 -14.24
N ASP A 192 -1.58 -20.06 -13.11
CA ASP A 192 -2.00 -18.79 -12.49
C ASP A 192 -0.80 -17.92 -12.03
N VAL A 193 0.35 -18.54 -11.80
CA VAL A 193 1.60 -17.86 -11.39
C VAL A 193 2.65 -17.86 -12.50
N TYR A 194 2.21 -17.84 -13.77
CA TYR A 194 3.09 -17.74 -14.92
C TYR A 194 3.87 -16.43 -14.92
N ARG A 195 5.21 -16.54 -14.95
CA ARG A 195 6.13 -15.40 -14.78
C ARG A 195 6.44 -14.61 -16.06
N GLY A 196 5.87 -15.02 -17.22
CA GLY A 196 6.21 -14.44 -18.51
C GLY A 196 7.48 -15.03 -19.14
N THR A 197 7.93 -14.44 -20.24
CA THR A 197 9.08 -14.90 -21.02
C THR A 197 10.42 -14.36 -20.53
N GLU A 198 10.40 -13.22 -19.88
CA GLU A 198 11.55 -12.53 -19.27
C GLU A 198 11.06 -11.54 -18.19
N ALA A 199 11.96 -11.07 -17.37
CA ALA A 199 11.65 -10.03 -16.40
C ALA A 199 11.14 -8.77 -17.11
N PHE A 200 10.08 -8.18 -16.56
CA PHE A 200 9.42 -7.01 -17.15
C PHE A 200 8.95 -7.22 -18.61
N SER A 201 8.64 -8.45 -18.99
CA SER A 201 8.02 -8.72 -20.29
C SER A 201 6.62 -8.11 -20.43
N GLU A 202 5.97 -7.82 -19.32
CA GLU A 202 4.62 -7.29 -19.27
C GLU A 202 4.63 -5.76 -19.08
N ILE A 203 3.66 -5.10 -19.71
CA ILE A 203 3.57 -3.64 -19.72
C ILE A 203 3.30 -3.11 -18.31
N GLU A 204 2.47 -3.79 -17.55
CA GLU A 204 2.03 -3.35 -16.23
C GLU A 204 3.24 -3.20 -15.25
N PRO A 205 4.02 -4.26 -14.97
CA PRO A 205 5.20 -4.12 -14.13
C PRO A 205 6.33 -3.29 -14.79
N ALA A 206 6.47 -3.29 -16.12
CA ALA A 206 7.45 -2.46 -16.82
C ALA A 206 7.11 -0.96 -16.66
N SER A 207 5.83 -0.59 -16.80
CA SER A 207 5.38 0.79 -16.60
C SER A 207 5.58 1.25 -15.15
N GLN A 208 5.30 0.37 -14.18
CA GLN A 208 5.55 0.69 -12.77
C GLN A 208 7.06 0.84 -12.50
N ARG A 209 7.91 -0.03 -13.06
CA ARG A 209 9.37 0.12 -12.99
C ARG A 209 9.81 1.48 -13.51
N ASP A 210 9.46 1.82 -14.75
CA ASP A 210 9.91 3.04 -15.41
C ASP A 210 9.44 4.29 -14.64
N PHE A 211 8.24 4.23 -14.07
CA PHE A 211 7.69 5.29 -13.22
C PHE A 211 8.47 5.41 -11.90
N VAL A 212 8.73 4.30 -11.23
CA VAL A 212 9.39 4.27 -9.91
C VAL A 212 10.86 4.64 -10.01
N GLU A 213 11.58 4.22 -11.07
CA GLU A 213 12.98 4.59 -11.30
C GLU A 213 13.18 6.09 -11.57
N GLY A 214 12.12 6.80 -11.97
CA GLY A 214 12.11 8.25 -12.14
C GLY A 214 11.79 9.05 -10.87
N ARG A 215 11.61 8.39 -9.70
CA ARG A 215 11.11 8.98 -8.46
C ARG A 215 11.97 8.56 -7.25
N ASP A 216 11.78 9.24 -6.12
CA ASP A 216 12.50 8.96 -4.87
C ASP A 216 11.57 8.42 -3.75
N PHE A 217 10.80 7.39 -4.09
CA PHE A 217 9.93 6.72 -3.13
C PHE A 217 10.73 6.14 -1.96
N LYS A 218 10.25 6.35 -0.74
CA LYS A 218 10.86 5.82 0.49
C LYS A 218 10.16 4.54 0.95
N LEU A 219 8.84 4.51 0.80
CA LEU A 219 7.98 3.42 1.24
C LEU A 219 6.90 3.13 0.18
N ALA A 220 6.46 1.88 0.13
CA ALA A 220 5.37 1.47 -0.74
C ALA A 220 4.44 0.45 -0.07
N PHE A 221 3.12 0.59 -0.31
CA PHE A 221 2.14 -0.46 -0.15
C PHE A 221 1.67 -0.96 -1.51
N ASN A 222 1.85 -2.26 -1.75
CA ASN A 222 1.29 -2.99 -2.88
C ASN A 222 0.09 -3.80 -2.36
N TYR A 223 -1.10 -3.20 -2.43
CA TYR A 223 -2.31 -3.80 -1.87
C TYR A 223 -2.78 -5.02 -2.68
N HIS A 224 -3.07 -6.08 -1.95
CA HIS A 224 -3.63 -7.34 -2.42
C HIS A 224 -4.86 -7.74 -1.59
N SER A 225 -5.49 -8.84 -1.91
CA SER A 225 -6.38 -9.64 -1.08
C SER A 225 -6.17 -11.12 -1.40
N PHE A 226 -6.22 -12.01 -0.42
CA PHE A 226 -6.70 -11.86 0.94
C PHE A 226 -5.83 -12.66 1.92
N SER A 227 -5.80 -12.34 3.21
CA SER A 227 -5.30 -13.23 4.29
C SER A 227 -5.18 -12.55 5.66
N ASP A 228 -5.54 -11.26 5.79
CA ASP A 228 -5.33 -10.43 7.00
C ASP A 228 -3.86 -10.45 7.45
N VAL A 229 -2.94 -10.26 6.51
CA VAL A 229 -1.49 -10.21 6.78
C VAL A 229 -0.82 -9.05 6.08
N LEU A 230 0.34 -8.65 6.62
CA LEU A 230 1.27 -7.69 6.02
C LEU A 230 2.56 -8.42 5.65
N ILE A 231 2.82 -8.56 4.36
CA ILE A 231 4.00 -9.26 3.84
C ILE A 231 5.11 -8.27 3.55
N TYR A 232 6.37 -8.69 3.77
CA TYR A 232 7.55 -7.92 3.41
C TYR A 232 8.68 -8.81 2.90
N PRO A 233 9.71 -8.27 2.21
CA PRO A 233 10.86 -9.04 1.70
C PRO A 233 11.64 -9.83 2.78
N TRP A 234 12.21 -11.02 2.46
CA TRP A 234 12.23 -11.54 1.10
C TRP A 234 11.06 -12.49 0.86
N GLY A 235 10.50 -12.43 -0.36
CA GLY A 235 9.48 -13.38 -0.79
C GLY A 235 10.07 -14.64 -1.46
N TYR A 236 11.25 -14.56 -2.05
CA TYR A 236 11.80 -15.59 -2.93
C TYR A 236 12.54 -16.73 -2.23
N ASP A 237 12.68 -16.70 -0.91
CA ASP A 237 13.45 -17.72 -0.17
C ASP A 237 12.82 -18.02 1.21
N TYR A 238 12.78 -19.28 1.60
CA TYR A 238 12.20 -19.72 2.88
C TYR A 238 13.02 -19.33 4.13
N SER A 239 14.29 -19.04 3.97
CA SER A 239 15.22 -18.89 5.10
C SER A 239 16.02 -17.60 5.12
N LEU A 240 15.97 -16.82 4.04
CA LEU A 240 16.70 -15.57 3.94
C LEU A 240 15.89 -14.40 4.48
N PHE A 241 16.57 -13.57 5.25
CA PHE A 241 16.04 -12.30 5.71
C PHE A 241 16.84 -11.15 5.09
N THR A 242 16.19 -10.02 4.89
CA THR A 242 16.87 -8.82 4.43
C THR A 242 17.89 -8.33 5.46
N PRO A 243 18.94 -7.60 5.07
CA PRO A 243 19.83 -6.94 6.02
C PRO A 243 19.10 -6.00 6.99
N ASP A 244 17.93 -5.49 6.60
CA ASP A 244 17.07 -4.60 7.38
C ASP A 244 15.89 -5.34 8.06
N SER A 245 16.01 -6.65 8.30
CA SER A 245 14.92 -7.48 8.83
C SER A 245 14.37 -6.99 10.18
N SER A 246 15.21 -6.45 11.06
CA SER A 246 14.76 -5.84 12.30
C SER A 246 13.88 -4.61 12.06
N ARG A 247 14.26 -3.76 11.08
CA ARG A 247 13.46 -2.59 10.69
C ARG A 247 12.12 -3.00 10.07
N TYR A 248 12.11 -4.04 9.25
CA TYR A 248 10.87 -4.60 8.71
C TYR A 248 9.95 -5.11 9.81
N ALA A 249 10.50 -5.81 10.82
CA ALA A 249 9.72 -6.26 11.97
C ALA A 249 9.15 -5.08 12.79
N ASP A 250 9.96 -4.04 13.03
CA ASP A 250 9.51 -2.83 13.72
C ASP A 250 8.40 -2.11 12.93
N TYR A 251 8.59 -1.95 11.62
CA TYR A 251 7.58 -1.37 10.74
C TYR A 251 6.32 -2.24 10.70
N GLY A 252 6.45 -3.57 10.57
CA GLY A 252 5.33 -4.50 10.59
C GLY A 252 4.49 -4.36 11.84
N ALA A 253 5.11 -4.33 13.01
CA ALA A 253 4.41 -4.14 14.28
C ALA A 253 3.64 -2.81 14.35
N LEU A 254 4.21 -1.72 13.79
CA LEU A 254 3.56 -0.41 13.76
C LEU A 254 2.40 -0.35 12.75
N LEU A 255 2.62 -0.92 11.56
CA LEU A 255 1.65 -0.89 10.47
C LEU A 255 0.43 -1.78 10.74
N THR A 256 0.56 -2.81 11.59
CA THR A 256 -0.54 -3.73 11.91
C THR A 256 -1.18 -3.48 13.27
N ALA A 257 -0.73 -2.47 14.00
CA ALA A 257 -1.16 -2.22 15.38
C ALA A 257 -2.66 -1.94 15.54
N ALA A 258 -3.36 -1.50 14.49
CA ALA A 258 -4.77 -1.14 14.55
C ALA A 258 -5.71 -2.13 13.87
N ASN A 259 -5.20 -3.02 12.99
CA ASN A 259 -6.02 -3.99 12.26
C ASN A 259 -5.74 -5.44 12.67
N ASP A 260 -4.80 -5.64 13.60
CA ASP A 260 -4.41 -6.95 14.13
C ASP A 260 -3.92 -7.95 13.06
N TYR A 261 -3.42 -7.45 11.91
CA TYR A 261 -2.87 -8.33 10.87
C TYR A 261 -1.62 -9.03 11.36
N GLY A 262 -1.45 -10.30 10.97
CA GLY A 262 -0.15 -10.97 11.07
C GLY A 262 0.87 -10.30 10.15
N TYR A 263 2.16 -10.30 10.49
CA TYR A 263 3.19 -9.75 9.61
C TYR A 263 4.43 -10.62 9.55
N GLY A 264 5.13 -10.58 8.41
CA GLY A 264 6.31 -11.39 8.17
C GLY A 264 6.69 -11.49 6.69
N THR A 265 7.66 -12.36 6.40
CA THR A 265 7.97 -12.75 5.01
C THR A 265 6.83 -13.62 4.44
N THR A 266 6.88 -13.93 3.14
CA THR A 266 5.88 -14.80 2.49
C THR A 266 5.77 -16.16 3.18
N ASP A 267 6.89 -16.75 3.54
CA ASP A 267 6.90 -18.04 4.28
C ASP A 267 6.23 -17.95 5.66
N GLN A 268 6.52 -16.87 6.38
CA GLN A 268 5.99 -16.66 7.74
C GLN A 268 4.49 -16.34 7.76
N THR A 269 3.93 -15.82 6.65
CA THR A 269 2.55 -15.34 6.57
C THR A 269 1.66 -16.26 5.72
N ILE A 270 1.97 -16.42 4.44
CA ILE A 270 1.16 -17.19 3.49
C ILE A 270 1.65 -18.62 3.28
N GLY A 271 2.89 -18.94 3.75
CA GLY A 271 3.42 -20.30 3.79
C GLY A 271 3.99 -20.82 2.46
N TYR A 272 4.31 -19.96 1.51
CA TYR A 272 4.98 -20.30 0.25
C TYR A 272 5.86 -19.14 -0.24
N ILE A 273 6.86 -19.46 -1.08
CA ILE A 273 7.76 -18.45 -1.67
C ILE A 273 7.18 -17.85 -2.95
N VAL A 274 7.68 -16.66 -3.28
CA VAL A 274 7.28 -15.87 -4.45
C VAL A 274 8.52 -15.24 -5.07
N ASN A 275 8.90 -15.58 -6.30
CA ASN A 275 9.99 -14.90 -6.98
C ASN A 275 9.50 -13.97 -8.10
N GLY A 276 10.24 -12.89 -8.35
CA GLY A 276 9.85 -11.84 -9.29
C GLY A 276 8.67 -10.99 -8.78
N SER A 277 8.56 -10.79 -7.46
CA SER A 277 7.53 -9.94 -6.84
C SER A 277 7.90 -8.46 -6.84
N SER A 278 6.89 -7.60 -6.73
CA SER A 278 7.05 -6.17 -6.60
C SER A 278 7.86 -5.78 -5.36
N ASP A 279 7.54 -6.34 -4.20
CA ASP A 279 8.19 -5.98 -2.93
C ASP A 279 9.68 -6.31 -2.94
N ASP A 280 10.05 -7.49 -3.44
CA ASP A 280 11.46 -7.88 -3.57
C ASP A 280 12.21 -6.97 -4.53
N TRP A 281 11.58 -6.55 -5.63
CA TRP A 281 12.20 -5.61 -6.57
C TRP A 281 12.30 -4.20 -5.97
N PHE A 282 11.27 -3.70 -5.30
CA PHE A 282 11.31 -2.38 -4.66
C PHE A 282 12.44 -2.27 -3.65
N TYR A 283 12.63 -3.31 -2.85
CA TYR A 283 13.69 -3.32 -1.85
C TYR A 283 15.05 -3.74 -2.41
N GLY A 284 15.09 -4.78 -3.24
CA GLY A 284 16.33 -5.45 -3.65
C GLY A 284 17.07 -4.76 -4.80
N GLU A 285 16.35 -4.17 -5.76
CA GLU A 285 16.97 -3.40 -6.85
C GLU A 285 17.48 -2.05 -6.32
N GLN A 286 18.80 -1.85 -6.35
CA GLN A 286 19.44 -0.64 -5.83
C GLN A 286 20.53 -0.11 -6.80
N THR A 287 20.51 -0.57 -8.06
CA THR A 287 21.43 -0.09 -9.10
C THR A 287 20.78 0.96 -10.00
N THR A 288 19.47 0.89 -10.18
CA THR A 288 18.70 1.81 -11.02
C THR A 288 17.83 2.79 -10.21
N LYS A 289 17.62 2.52 -8.93
CA LYS A 289 16.85 3.35 -7.99
C LYS A 289 17.37 3.21 -6.56
N GLU A 290 16.95 4.13 -5.71
CA GLU A 290 17.17 4.01 -4.27
C GLU A 290 16.30 2.88 -3.66
N LYS A 291 16.72 2.40 -2.48
CA LYS A 291 15.98 1.38 -1.73
C LYS A 291 14.61 1.89 -1.30
N ILE A 292 13.56 1.10 -1.58
CA ILE A 292 12.19 1.36 -1.14
C ILE A 292 11.78 0.25 -0.17
N TYR A 293 11.33 0.62 1.03
CA TYR A 293 10.74 -0.35 1.96
C TYR A 293 9.30 -0.64 1.52
N ALA A 294 9.11 -1.78 0.87
CA ALA A 294 7.82 -2.18 0.32
C ALA A 294 7.16 -3.25 1.19
N PHE A 295 5.83 -3.23 1.19
CA PHE A 295 5.00 -4.19 1.90
C PHE A 295 3.76 -4.53 1.07
N THR A 296 3.26 -5.74 1.23
CA THR A 296 1.99 -6.18 0.66
C THR A 296 0.96 -6.42 1.78
N PRO A 297 0.01 -5.49 1.99
CA PRO A 297 -1.17 -5.77 2.80
C PRO A 297 -2.14 -6.68 2.01
N GLU A 298 -2.51 -7.81 2.59
CA GLU A 298 -3.49 -8.78 2.07
C GLU A 298 -4.82 -8.59 2.80
N VAL A 299 -5.69 -7.74 2.23
CA VAL A 299 -6.91 -7.26 2.90
C VAL A 299 -8.02 -8.29 2.87
N GLY A 300 -8.57 -8.61 4.04
CA GLY A 300 -9.68 -9.54 4.22
C GLY A 300 -9.25 -10.95 4.61
N ASN A 301 -10.09 -11.64 5.38
CA ASN A 301 -9.75 -12.93 5.92
C ASN A 301 -10.04 -14.11 4.98
N ARG A 302 -9.46 -15.26 5.30
CA ARG A 302 -9.55 -16.48 4.47
C ARG A 302 -10.92 -17.17 4.55
N GLU A 303 -11.69 -16.94 5.58
CA GLU A 303 -12.92 -17.67 5.85
C GLU A 303 -14.13 -16.98 5.25
N GLU A 304 -14.28 -15.68 5.51
CA GLU A 304 -15.46 -14.90 5.16
C GLU A 304 -15.28 -14.04 3.91
N ASP A 305 -14.11 -13.38 3.77
CA ASP A 305 -13.93 -12.32 2.78
C ASP A 305 -13.40 -12.83 1.44
N ARG A 306 -12.31 -13.60 1.44
CA ARG A 306 -11.65 -14.10 0.22
C ARG A 306 -11.38 -12.97 -0.80
N PHE A 307 -11.52 -13.25 -2.11
CA PHE A 307 -11.30 -12.26 -3.17
C PHE A 307 -12.46 -11.25 -3.33
N TRP A 308 -13.67 -11.64 -2.98
CA TRP A 308 -14.88 -10.86 -3.18
C TRP A 308 -15.70 -10.77 -1.89
N PRO A 309 -15.24 -9.99 -0.90
CA PRO A 309 -16.04 -9.69 0.27
C PRO A 309 -17.47 -9.24 -0.07
N MET A 310 -18.42 -9.61 0.76
CA MET A 310 -19.81 -9.16 0.61
C MET A 310 -19.90 -7.63 0.79
N PRO A 311 -20.92 -6.96 0.20
CA PRO A 311 -21.01 -5.50 0.23
C PRO A 311 -20.93 -4.86 1.61
N ASP A 312 -21.47 -5.51 2.64
CA ASP A 312 -21.42 -5.03 4.03
C ASP A 312 -20.03 -5.14 4.68
N ARG A 313 -19.11 -5.88 4.06
CA ARG A 313 -17.71 -6.02 4.47
C ARG A 313 -16.75 -5.06 3.78
N ILE A 314 -17.11 -4.56 2.60
CA ILE A 314 -16.22 -3.75 1.72
C ILE A 314 -15.65 -2.54 2.48
N GLU A 315 -16.54 -1.74 3.03
CA GLU A 315 -16.16 -0.53 3.77
C GLU A 315 -15.43 -0.80 5.08
N PRO A 316 -15.90 -1.69 5.96
CA PRO A 316 -15.19 -2.04 7.19
C PRO A 316 -13.74 -2.48 6.93
N LEU A 317 -13.50 -3.28 5.88
CA LEU A 317 -12.16 -3.73 5.50
C LEU A 317 -11.28 -2.58 5.02
N ALA A 318 -11.81 -1.68 4.19
CA ALA A 318 -11.08 -0.49 3.75
C ALA A 318 -10.74 0.43 4.94
N LYS A 319 -11.71 0.65 5.82
CA LYS A 319 -11.57 1.49 7.02
C LYS A 319 -10.54 0.94 8.01
N ALA A 320 -10.47 -0.36 8.18
CA ALA A 320 -9.48 -1.01 9.07
C ALA A 320 -8.03 -0.73 8.67
N ASN A 321 -7.77 -0.37 7.41
CA ASN A 321 -6.44 -0.07 6.89
C ASN A 321 -6.06 1.42 6.90
N ILE A 322 -6.94 2.34 7.34
CA ILE A 322 -6.62 3.77 7.43
C ILE A 322 -5.38 4.01 8.28
N ASP A 323 -5.32 3.37 9.46
CA ASP A 323 -4.20 3.51 10.37
C ASP A 323 -2.87 3.06 9.76
N ALA A 324 -2.87 1.92 9.11
CA ALA A 324 -1.70 1.39 8.42
C ALA A 324 -1.21 2.38 7.34
N ASN A 325 -2.12 2.95 6.55
CA ASN A 325 -1.79 3.92 5.51
C ASN A 325 -1.20 5.22 6.06
N LEU A 326 -1.80 5.79 7.10
CA LEU A 326 -1.26 6.98 7.76
C LEU A 326 0.10 6.67 8.42
N THR A 327 0.25 5.48 9.03
CA THR A 327 1.52 5.04 9.61
C THR A 327 2.61 4.93 8.55
N LEU A 328 2.30 4.36 7.38
CA LEU A 328 3.25 4.28 6.28
C LEU A 328 3.74 5.68 5.86
N ALA A 329 2.82 6.63 5.70
CA ALA A 329 3.16 8.01 5.35
C ALA A 329 4.04 8.69 6.42
N TRP A 330 3.81 8.42 7.71
CA TRP A 330 4.67 8.89 8.80
C TRP A 330 6.08 8.32 8.72
N LEU A 331 6.21 7.02 8.44
CA LEU A 331 7.49 6.32 8.40
C LEU A 331 8.38 6.77 7.22
N ALA A 332 7.83 7.43 6.22
CA ALA A 332 8.58 7.90 5.05
C ALA A 332 9.62 8.99 5.36
N GLU A 333 9.45 9.75 6.44
CA GLU A 333 10.45 10.71 6.94
C GLU A 333 11.70 10.01 7.53
N GLY A 334 11.67 8.69 7.65
CA GLY A 334 12.63 7.89 8.38
C GLY A 334 12.31 7.86 9.87
N PHE A 335 12.94 6.93 10.62
CA PHE A 335 12.97 7.07 12.07
C PHE A 335 13.71 8.37 12.37
N PRO A 336 13.10 9.34 13.04
CA PRO A 336 13.87 10.44 13.57
C PRO A 336 14.98 9.82 14.47
N THR A 337 16.22 9.91 14.04
CA THR A 337 17.35 9.69 14.93
C THR A 337 17.32 10.84 15.93
N VAL A 338 16.56 10.67 16.99
CA VAL A 338 16.72 11.54 18.15
C VAL A 338 18.07 11.17 18.75
N SER A 339 19.09 11.93 18.41
CA SER A 339 20.29 11.98 19.22
C SER A 339 19.85 12.64 20.51
N LEU A 340 19.61 11.83 21.54
CA LEU A 340 19.42 12.31 22.91
C LEU A 340 20.73 12.95 23.35
N GLU A 341 20.93 14.24 23.04
CA GLU A 341 22.08 14.98 23.58
C GLU A 341 21.92 15.23 25.08
N SER A 342 20.70 15.29 25.59
CA SER A 342 20.39 15.22 27.04
C SER A 342 18.90 14.99 27.28
N VAL A 343 18.55 14.05 28.14
CA VAL A 343 17.20 13.96 28.75
C VAL A 343 17.30 14.64 30.09
N THR A 344 16.63 15.76 30.23
CA THR A 344 16.41 16.36 31.55
C THR A 344 15.01 15.99 32.02
N ASP A 345 14.98 15.07 32.98
CA ASP A 345 13.76 14.73 33.70
C ASP A 345 13.29 15.96 34.51
N ARG A 346 12.22 16.61 34.03
CA ARG A 346 11.58 17.72 34.78
C ARG A 346 10.37 17.21 35.51
N LYS A 347 10.47 17.24 36.79
CA LYS A 347 9.43 16.97 37.80
C LYS A 347 8.25 17.94 37.63
N LEU A 348 7.28 17.61 36.78
CA LEU A 348 6.11 18.48 36.57
C LEU A 348 4.86 18.08 37.36
N VAL A 349 4.59 16.81 37.54
CA VAL A 349 3.56 16.32 38.49
C VAL A 349 3.90 14.86 38.80
N CYS A 350 4.35 14.60 39.99
CA CYS A 350 4.51 13.25 40.49
C CYS A 350 3.68 13.03 41.73
N ASP A 351 2.89 11.97 41.74
CA ASP A 351 2.46 11.36 42.99
C ASP A 351 3.66 10.72 43.69
N ALA A 352 3.81 11.08 44.91
CA ALA A 352 4.86 11.02 45.91
C ALA A 352 5.92 9.88 45.93
N LEU A 353 6.17 9.08 44.94
CA LEU A 353 7.01 7.91 45.15
C LEU A 353 8.18 7.63 44.20
N GLN A 354 8.46 8.34 43.16
CA GLN A 354 9.75 8.25 42.45
C GLN A 354 9.80 9.15 41.21
N CYS A 355 10.27 10.35 41.36
CA CYS A 355 10.66 11.21 40.25
C CYS A 355 12.15 11.53 40.37
N GLY A 356 12.84 11.55 39.22
CA GLY A 356 14.25 11.90 39.16
C GLY A 356 15.15 10.68 38.94
N ASN A 357 14.73 9.76 38.09
CA ASN A 357 15.62 8.73 37.51
C ASN A 357 15.87 9.07 36.05
N ASP A 358 16.82 8.42 35.43
CA ASP A 358 17.18 8.60 34.01
C ASP A 358 16.26 7.83 33.04
N TYR A 359 15.07 7.40 33.50
CA TYR A 359 14.09 6.64 32.73
C TYR A 359 12.73 7.37 32.75
N VAL A 360 11.99 7.25 31.66
CA VAL A 360 10.62 7.78 31.56
C VAL A 360 9.65 6.73 32.01
N ASP A 361 8.99 6.97 33.12
CA ASP A 361 7.96 6.09 33.66
C ASP A 361 6.57 6.42 33.04
N PRO A 362 5.62 5.45 33.00
CA PRO A 362 4.27 5.70 32.50
C PRO A 362 3.59 6.85 33.26
N GLY A 363 3.24 7.93 32.55
CA GLY A 363 2.60 9.12 33.09
C GLY A 363 3.53 10.33 33.28
N GLU A 364 4.81 10.20 33.00
CA GLU A 364 5.75 11.32 32.97
C GLU A 364 5.68 12.08 31.63
N VAL A 365 5.77 13.40 31.69
CA VAL A 365 5.83 14.27 30.51
C VAL A 365 7.29 14.66 30.26
N MET A 366 7.82 14.27 29.11
CA MET A 366 9.14 14.70 28.65
C MET A 366 9.04 15.98 27.84
N GLU A 367 9.92 16.93 28.14
CA GLU A 367 10.21 18.04 27.24
C GLU A 367 11.51 17.71 26.48
N VAL A 368 11.38 17.55 25.15
CA VAL A 368 12.54 17.31 24.28
C VAL A 368 12.93 18.65 23.70
N THR A 369 14.14 19.09 24.01
CA THR A 369 14.74 20.29 23.42
C THR A 369 15.66 19.93 22.26
#